data_8ec4788dfe9f5f7dd7b87328a1431192
#
_entry.id   8ec4788dfe9f5f7dd7b87328a1431192
#
_cell.length_a   1.000
_cell.length_b   1.000
_cell.length_c   1.000
_cell.angle_alpha   90.00
_cell.angle_beta   90.00
_cell.angle_gamma   90.00
#
_symmetry.space_group_name_H-M   'P 1'
#
loop_
_entity.id
_entity.type
_entity.pdbx_description
1 polymer ?
#
loop_
_entity_poly.entity_id
_entity_poly.type
_entity_poly.pdbx_seq_one_letter_code
_entity_poly.pdbx_strand_id
1 'polypeptide(L)'
;MRYCRIRERLKRGEGENVFRNPERVREDMEKLKKKLSGNKRRFLLSGNYFWRYAAVAVFTIGIAIGLIERPWEDRSSEISPMAQQPAVLPGSYKAVLTLASGEQVNLEEWGRDSLWKDGTLIRKRKGELTYEQKAGDMQQEEMLFNTITIPRSGEYKLVLSDGTKVWLNSASKLKYPVAFTGGQRKVFLEGEAYFEVAADTVHPFLVETSGMSVTVLGTGFNVMAYPEEMEAAVTLVHGKVGVQTDHRQQILQPDEQYVYQTTTRRGTVRKVDVSQYVDWKDGILNFDSVSYTHLRAHETVLDL
;
A
#
# COMPACT_ATOMS: atom_id res chain seq x y z
N MET A 1 -33.90 -0.21 22.41
CA MET A 1 -33.99 -0.41 23.88
C MET A 1 -34.21 -1.86 24.37
N ARG A 2 -34.33 -2.89 23.55
CA ARG A 2 -34.49 -4.32 24.00
C ARG A 2 -33.14 -5.06 24.18
N TYR A 3 -32.09 -4.67 23.50
CA TYR A 3 -30.77 -5.35 23.57
C TYR A 3 -29.97 -5.06 24.84
N CYS A 4 -30.15 -3.92 25.49
CA CYS A 4 -29.44 -3.58 26.74
C CYS A 4 -29.90 -4.39 27.95
N ARG A 5 -31.17 -4.88 27.98
CA ARG A 5 -31.67 -5.64 29.12
C ARG A 5 -31.19 -7.09 29.17
N ILE A 6 -30.82 -7.68 28.05
CA ILE A 6 -30.30 -9.04 27.97
C ILE A 6 -28.86 -9.13 28.49
N ARG A 7 -28.06 -8.10 28.24
CA ARG A 7 -26.64 -8.05 28.67
C ARG A 7 -26.46 -7.87 30.18
N GLU A 8 -27.39 -7.21 30.84
CA GLU A 8 -27.35 -7.06 32.30
C GLU A 8 -27.79 -8.32 33.06
N ARG A 9 -28.70 -9.16 32.50
CA ARG A 9 -29.08 -10.42 33.12
C ARG A 9 -27.99 -11.50 33.03
N LEU A 10 -27.19 -11.49 31.97
CA LEU A 10 -26.05 -12.41 31.83
C LEU A 10 -24.88 -12.08 32.77
N LYS A 11 -24.76 -10.83 33.21
CA LYS A 11 -23.71 -10.43 34.18
C LYS A 11 -24.02 -10.76 35.64
N ARG A 12 -25.30 -11.17 35.97
CA ARG A 12 -25.70 -11.51 37.35
C ARG A 12 -25.69 -12.99 37.66
N GLY A 13 -25.19 -13.88 36.79
CA GLY A 13 -25.03 -15.28 37.12
C GLY A 13 -26.34 -16.07 37.29
N GLU A 14 -27.50 -15.53 36.87
CA GLU A 14 -28.80 -16.20 37.06
C GLU A 14 -29.17 -17.19 35.94
N GLY A 15 -28.24 -17.48 35.03
CA GLY A 15 -28.45 -18.33 33.86
C GLY A 15 -28.14 -19.82 34.04
N GLU A 16 -27.59 -20.25 35.14
CA GLU A 16 -27.01 -21.61 35.27
C GLU A 16 -27.93 -22.69 35.83
N ASN A 17 -29.17 -22.40 36.20
CA ASN A 17 -30.06 -23.37 36.86
C ASN A 17 -31.17 -24.00 36.01
N VAL A 18 -31.22 -23.77 34.70
CA VAL A 18 -32.31 -24.31 33.85
C VAL A 18 -32.04 -25.77 33.40
N PHE A 19 -30.78 -26.21 33.38
CA PHE A 19 -30.41 -27.54 32.88
C PHE A 19 -30.00 -28.57 33.97
N ARG A 20 -30.18 -28.28 35.24
CA ARG A 20 -29.63 -29.10 36.33
C ARG A 20 -30.62 -30.06 37.00
N ASN A 21 -31.86 -30.25 36.49
CA ASN A 21 -32.79 -31.22 37.10
C ASN A 21 -33.35 -32.19 36.04
N PRO A 22 -32.70 -33.35 35.81
CA PRO A 22 -33.13 -34.34 34.83
C PRO A 22 -34.51 -34.93 35.12
N GLU A 23 -35.01 -34.87 36.35
CA GLU A 23 -36.32 -35.36 36.72
C GLU A 23 -37.47 -34.48 36.17
N ARG A 24 -37.30 -33.15 36.18
CA ARG A 24 -38.30 -32.24 35.58
C ARG A 24 -38.44 -32.43 34.08
N VAL A 25 -37.35 -32.67 33.39
CA VAL A 25 -37.38 -32.93 31.93
C VAL A 25 -38.13 -34.25 31.63
N ARG A 26 -37.97 -35.25 32.49
CA ARG A 26 -38.70 -36.53 32.37
C ARG A 26 -40.21 -36.38 32.61
N GLU A 27 -40.63 -35.64 33.61
CA GLU A 27 -42.03 -35.34 33.87
C GLU A 27 -42.71 -34.57 32.74
N ASP A 28 -42.05 -33.60 32.17
CA ASP A 28 -42.60 -32.85 31.05
C ASP A 28 -42.65 -33.66 29.74
N MET A 29 -41.73 -34.58 29.54
CA MET A 29 -41.78 -35.55 28.44
C MET A 29 -42.90 -36.58 28.62
N GLU A 30 -43.21 -37.02 29.84
CA GLU A 30 -44.35 -37.90 30.09
C GLU A 30 -45.69 -37.17 29.91
N LYS A 31 -45.81 -35.93 30.33
CA LYS A 31 -47.01 -35.10 30.08
C LYS A 31 -47.25 -34.87 28.59
N LEU A 32 -46.22 -34.71 27.81
CA LEU A 32 -46.29 -34.58 26.34
C LEU A 32 -46.70 -35.90 25.69
N LYS A 33 -46.20 -37.08 26.15
CA LYS A 33 -46.61 -38.38 25.66
C LYS A 33 -48.08 -38.70 25.98
N LYS A 34 -48.56 -38.27 27.15
CA LYS A 34 -49.96 -38.44 27.56
C LYS A 34 -50.95 -37.58 26.78
N LYS A 35 -50.50 -36.37 26.34
CA LYS A 35 -51.28 -35.49 25.45
C LYS A 35 -51.37 -36.00 24.02
N LEU A 36 -50.37 -36.71 23.53
CA LEU A 36 -50.37 -37.30 22.19
C LEU A 36 -51.13 -38.68 22.08
N SER A 37 -51.45 -39.31 23.21
CA SER A 37 -52.09 -40.65 23.25
C SER A 37 -53.60 -40.60 23.24
N GLY A 38 -54.24 -39.47 23.28
CA GLY A 38 -55.72 -39.38 23.42
C GLY A 38 -56.36 -38.75 22.19
N ASN A 39 -56.56 -39.49 21.14
CA ASN A 39 -57.81 -39.44 20.33
C ASN A 39 -57.70 -40.32 19.08
N LYS A 40 -58.04 -41.60 19.25
CA LYS A 40 -58.36 -42.46 18.11
C LYS A 40 -59.84 -42.28 17.76
N ARG A 41 -60.18 -41.29 16.96
CA ARG A 41 -61.45 -41.25 16.25
C ARG A 41 -61.31 -42.09 14.97
N ARG A 42 -62.05 -43.21 14.94
CA ARG A 42 -62.24 -44.03 13.75
C ARG A 42 -63.01 -43.23 12.73
N PHE A 43 -62.39 -42.77 11.68
CA PHE A 43 -63.07 -42.25 10.51
C PHE A 43 -63.31 -43.38 9.54
N LEU A 44 -64.61 -43.80 9.45
CA LEU A 44 -65.09 -44.66 8.36
C LEU A 44 -65.19 -43.82 7.08
N LEU A 45 -64.24 -43.96 6.21
CA LEU A 45 -64.30 -43.39 4.89
C LEU A 45 -65.00 -44.32 3.95
N SER A 46 -66.19 -43.92 3.50
CA SER A 46 -66.99 -44.57 2.42
C SER A 46 -66.19 -44.52 1.12
N GLY A 47 -66.01 -45.67 0.48
CA GLY A 47 -65.23 -45.85 -0.75
C GLY A 47 -65.85 -45.10 -1.91
N ASN A 48 -65.10 -44.39 -2.65
CA ASN A 48 -65.02 -43.97 -4.04
C ASN A 48 -64.24 -42.67 -4.23
N TYR A 49 -64.10 -41.87 -3.19
CA TYR A 49 -63.28 -40.63 -3.30
C TYR A 49 -61.85 -40.88 -2.89
N PHE A 50 -61.59 -42.01 -2.20
CA PHE A 50 -60.23 -42.31 -1.69
C PHE A 50 -59.17 -42.41 -2.81
N TRP A 51 -59.52 -43.01 -3.94
CA TRP A 51 -58.61 -43.19 -5.04
C TRP A 51 -58.25 -41.87 -5.74
N ARG A 52 -59.15 -40.89 -5.74
CA ARG A 52 -58.89 -39.57 -6.36
C ARG A 52 -57.95 -38.71 -5.52
N TYR A 53 -58.06 -38.81 -4.21
CA TYR A 53 -57.13 -38.06 -3.31
C TYR A 53 -55.81 -38.80 -3.09
N ALA A 54 -55.78 -40.13 -3.19
CA ALA A 54 -54.55 -40.92 -3.13
C ALA A 54 -53.59 -40.53 -4.31
N ALA A 55 -54.14 -40.35 -5.50
CA ALA A 55 -53.34 -39.94 -6.65
C ALA A 55 -52.70 -38.53 -6.47
N VAL A 56 -53.48 -37.60 -5.89
CA VAL A 56 -52.95 -36.23 -5.61
C VAL A 56 -51.90 -36.29 -4.51
N ALA A 57 -52.11 -37.10 -3.46
CA ALA A 57 -51.14 -37.24 -2.38
C ALA A 57 -49.82 -37.88 -2.85
N VAL A 58 -49.88 -38.88 -3.72
CA VAL A 58 -48.67 -39.48 -4.31
C VAL A 58 -47.93 -38.46 -5.22
N PHE A 59 -48.70 -37.65 -5.96
CA PHE A 59 -48.09 -36.63 -6.83
C PHE A 59 -47.42 -35.50 -6.03
N THR A 60 -48.06 -35.05 -4.94
CA THR A 60 -47.48 -34.03 -4.06
C THR A 60 -46.28 -34.56 -3.26
N ILE A 61 -46.31 -35.81 -2.84
CA ILE A 61 -45.17 -36.47 -2.18
C ILE A 61 -44.02 -36.65 -3.19
N GLY A 62 -44.33 -37.06 -4.41
CA GLY A 62 -43.31 -37.15 -5.49
C GLY A 62 -42.64 -35.81 -5.83
N ILE A 63 -43.42 -34.73 -5.86
CA ILE A 63 -42.87 -33.37 -6.04
C ILE A 63 -42.03 -32.96 -4.83
N ALA A 64 -42.48 -33.25 -3.61
CA ALA A 64 -41.75 -32.93 -2.39
C ALA A 64 -40.42 -33.71 -2.32
N ILE A 65 -40.42 -34.99 -2.68
CA ILE A 65 -39.20 -35.80 -2.76
C ILE A 65 -38.27 -35.26 -3.90
N GLY A 66 -38.79 -34.94 -5.05
CA GLY A 66 -38.02 -34.37 -6.15
C GLY A 66 -37.45 -32.97 -5.86
N LEU A 67 -38.06 -32.23 -4.93
CA LEU A 67 -37.54 -30.95 -4.43
C LEU A 67 -36.48 -31.16 -3.32
N ILE A 68 -36.58 -32.27 -2.57
CA ILE A 68 -35.61 -32.64 -1.52
C ILE A 68 -34.38 -33.32 -2.15
N GLU A 69 -34.56 -34.09 -3.23
CA GLU A 69 -33.50 -34.75 -3.99
C GLU A 69 -32.87 -33.87 -5.05
N ARG A 70 -33.29 -32.60 -5.21
CA ARG A 70 -32.40 -31.68 -5.88
C ARG A 70 -31.15 -31.63 -5.04
N PRO A 71 -30.02 -32.19 -5.53
CA PRO A 71 -28.75 -31.87 -4.89
C PRO A 71 -28.74 -30.37 -4.82
N TRP A 72 -28.72 -29.79 -3.64
CA TRP A 72 -28.19 -28.47 -3.46
C TRP A 72 -26.82 -28.62 -4.07
N GLU A 73 -26.71 -28.26 -5.33
CA GLU A 73 -25.44 -27.81 -5.82
C GLU A 73 -25.07 -26.76 -4.78
N ASP A 74 -24.25 -27.20 -3.84
CA ASP A 74 -23.40 -26.30 -3.13
C ASP A 74 -22.79 -25.44 -4.21
N ARG A 75 -23.43 -24.30 -4.46
CA ARG A 75 -22.71 -23.12 -4.80
C ARG A 75 -21.91 -22.79 -3.54
N SER A 76 -21.02 -23.67 -3.15
CA SER A 76 -19.71 -23.24 -2.74
C SER A 76 -19.32 -22.35 -3.89
N SER A 77 -19.65 -21.06 -3.76
CA SER A 77 -18.94 -20.01 -4.45
C SER A 77 -17.52 -20.57 -4.45
N GLU A 78 -17.07 -21.01 -5.64
CA GLU A 78 -15.66 -21.06 -5.89
C GLU A 78 -15.24 -19.66 -5.48
N ILE A 79 -14.79 -19.54 -4.23
CA ILE A 79 -13.89 -18.49 -3.81
C ILE A 79 -12.77 -18.75 -4.77
N SER A 80 -12.85 -18.08 -5.94
CA SER A 80 -11.74 -17.96 -6.86
C SER A 80 -10.57 -17.71 -5.94
N PRO A 81 -9.51 -18.55 -5.97
CA PRO A 81 -8.40 -18.37 -5.05
C PRO A 81 -8.07 -16.90 -5.18
N MET A 82 -8.45 -16.14 -4.14
CA MET A 82 -8.27 -14.69 -4.07
C MET A 82 -6.81 -14.54 -4.43
N ALA A 83 -6.57 -14.01 -5.65
CA ALA A 83 -5.23 -13.92 -6.20
C ALA A 83 -4.39 -13.45 -5.04
N GLN A 84 -3.49 -14.32 -4.57
CA GLN A 84 -2.68 -14.04 -3.38
C GLN A 84 -2.08 -12.68 -3.65
N GLN A 85 -2.66 -11.65 -3.06
CA GLN A 85 -2.07 -10.33 -3.12
C GLN A 85 -0.65 -10.55 -2.60
N PRO A 86 0.37 -10.24 -3.40
CA PRO A 86 1.74 -10.48 -2.98
C PRO A 86 1.87 -9.85 -1.60
N ALA A 87 2.27 -10.66 -0.62
CA ALA A 87 2.45 -10.19 0.74
C ALA A 87 3.24 -8.89 0.68
N VAL A 88 2.71 -7.81 1.25
CA VAL A 88 3.41 -6.52 1.30
C VAL A 88 4.61 -6.74 2.21
N LEU A 89 5.75 -7.00 1.60
CA LEU A 89 7.01 -7.16 2.32
C LEU A 89 7.43 -5.77 2.83
N PRO A 90 8.03 -5.69 4.02
CA PRO A 90 8.65 -4.46 4.51
C PRO A 90 9.61 -3.89 3.47
N GLY A 91 9.76 -2.56 3.42
CA GLY A 91 10.70 -1.89 2.53
C GLY A 91 12.09 -2.55 2.59
N SER A 92 12.65 -2.85 1.45
CA SER A 92 13.95 -3.51 1.33
C SER A 92 14.85 -2.72 0.40
N TYR A 93 16.17 -2.80 0.61
CA TYR A 93 17.16 -2.11 -0.22
C TYR A 93 17.26 -2.75 -1.60
N LYS A 94 16.27 -2.47 -2.47
CA LYS A 94 16.18 -2.98 -3.83
C LYS A 94 16.33 -1.85 -4.82
N ALA A 95 17.26 -1.99 -5.75
CA ALA A 95 17.44 -1.03 -6.83
C ALA A 95 18.10 -1.69 -8.04
N VAL A 96 17.75 -1.21 -9.22
CA VAL A 96 18.41 -1.55 -10.48
C VAL A 96 19.16 -0.33 -10.99
N LEU A 97 20.47 -0.43 -11.12
CA LEU A 97 21.32 0.59 -11.72
C LEU A 97 21.49 0.31 -13.21
N THR A 98 21.07 1.23 -14.06
CA THR A 98 21.37 1.22 -15.49
C THR A 98 22.50 2.21 -15.74
N LEU A 99 23.63 1.70 -16.20
CA LEU A 99 24.83 2.50 -16.53
C LEU A 99 24.66 3.24 -17.85
N ALA A 100 25.50 4.23 -18.12
CA ALA A 100 25.52 4.96 -19.38
C ALA A 100 25.73 4.04 -20.61
N SER A 101 26.42 2.92 -20.42
CA SER A 101 26.59 1.87 -21.44
C SER A 101 25.32 1.09 -21.75
N GLY A 102 24.21 1.28 -21.00
CA GLY A 102 23.00 0.48 -21.07
C GLY A 102 23.04 -0.82 -20.25
N GLU A 103 24.16 -1.17 -19.65
CA GLU A 103 24.26 -2.33 -18.77
C GLU A 103 23.41 -2.13 -17.52
N GLN A 104 22.65 -3.16 -17.15
CA GLN A 104 21.83 -3.17 -15.94
C GLN A 104 22.47 -3.99 -14.85
N VAL A 105 22.54 -3.47 -13.66
CA VAL A 105 23.09 -4.09 -12.47
C VAL A 105 22.01 -4.11 -11.39
N ASN A 106 21.58 -5.33 -11.01
CA ASN A 106 20.70 -5.49 -9.86
C ASN A 106 21.51 -5.31 -8.57
N LEU A 107 21.24 -4.24 -7.83
CA LEU A 107 22.02 -3.91 -6.64
C LEU A 107 21.73 -4.86 -5.46
N GLU A 108 20.62 -5.59 -5.45
CA GLU A 108 20.34 -6.61 -4.43
C GLU A 108 21.27 -7.83 -4.61
N GLU A 109 21.45 -8.27 -5.86
CA GLU A 109 22.25 -9.46 -6.22
C GLU A 109 23.74 -9.15 -6.43
N TRP A 110 24.08 -7.88 -6.50
CA TRP A 110 25.46 -7.47 -6.75
C TRP A 110 26.37 -7.80 -5.57
N GLY A 111 27.09 -8.91 -5.70
CA GLY A 111 27.95 -9.47 -4.67
C GLY A 111 29.33 -8.80 -4.50
N ARG A 112 29.59 -7.69 -5.20
CA ARG A 112 30.84 -6.94 -5.11
C ARG A 112 30.61 -5.60 -4.39
N ASP A 113 31.59 -5.18 -3.61
CA ASP A 113 31.52 -3.91 -2.87
C ASP A 113 31.83 -2.70 -3.75
N SER A 114 32.42 -2.90 -4.93
CA SER A 114 32.78 -1.80 -5.83
C SER A 114 32.83 -2.24 -7.30
N LEU A 115 32.54 -1.28 -8.19
CA LEU A 115 32.65 -1.38 -9.64
C LEU A 115 33.44 -0.18 -10.16
N TRP A 116 34.51 -0.40 -10.92
CA TRP A 116 35.21 0.64 -11.64
C TRP A 116 34.67 0.68 -13.07
N LYS A 117 34.00 1.77 -13.44
CA LYS A 117 33.47 1.95 -14.79
C LYS A 117 33.39 3.43 -15.17
N ASP A 118 33.63 3.74 -16.45
CA ASP A 118 33.51 5.08 -17.02
C ASP A 118 34.31 6.15 -16.22
N GLY A 119 35.54 5.80 -15.74
CA GLY A 119 36.40 6.68 -14.96
C GLY A 119 35.93 6.94 -13.52
N THR A 120 34.89 6.27 -13.08
CA THR A 120 34.29 6.44 -11.73
C THR A 120 34.27 5.15 -10.96
N LEU A 121 34.62 5.21 -9.68
CA LEU A 121 34.47 4.11 -8.75
C LEU A 121 33.09 4.19 -8.11
N ILE A 122 32.27 3.21 -8.41
CA ILE A 122 30.96 3.02 -7.81
C ILE A 122 31.11 2.07 -6.63
N ARG A 123 30.85 2.51 -5.40
CA ARG A 123 30.88 1.68 -4.19
C ARG A 123 29.47 1.41 -3.69
N LYS A 124 29.21 0.14 -3.40
CA LYS A 124 27.98 -0.31 -2.74
C LYS A 124 28.26 -0.63 -1.27
N ARG A 125 27.51 -0.03 -0.40
CA ARG A 125 27.34 -0.48 0.99
C ARG A 125 25.86 -0.82 1.21
N LYS A 126 25.52 -1.49 2.32
CA LYS A 126 24.14 -1.89 2.62
C LYS A 126 23.18 -0.70 2.45
N GLY A 127 22.35 -0.74 1.39
CA GLY A 127 21.35 0.30 1.10
C GLY A 127 21.89 1.65 0.60
N GLU A 128 23.19 1.76 0.32
CA GLU A 128 23.80 3.01 -0.15
C GLU A 128 24.73 2.77 -1.34
N LEU A 129 24.62 3.62 -2.35
CA LEU A 129 25.53 3.70 -3.51
C LEU A 129 26.28 5.03 -3.48
N THR A 130 27.60 4.97 -3.60
CA THR A 130 28.46 6.15 -3.57
C THR A 130 29.32 6.22 -4.83
N TYR A 131 29.44 7.41 -5.41
CA TYR A 131 30.30 7.70 -6.54
C TYR A 131 31.57 8.39 -6.09
N GLU A 132 32.74 7.81 -6.39
CA GLU A 132 34.04 8.41 -6.13
C GLU A 132 34.74 8.64 -7.47
N GLN A 133 35.00 9.90 -7.81
CA GLN A 133 35.72 10.26 -9.02
C GLN A 133 37.22 10.30 -8.75
N LYS A 134 38.04 9.75 -9.64
CA LYS A 134 39.49 9.87 -9.55
C LYS A 134 39.92 11.24 -10.04
N ALA A 135 40.61 12.00 -9.21
CA ALA A 135 41.17 13.29 -9.62
C ALA A 135 42.15 13.08 -10.80
N GLY A 136 41.83 13.65 -11.96
CA GLY A 136 42.73 13.67 -13.12
C GLY A 136 42.13 13.23 -14.47
N ASP A 137 40.98 12.60 -14.52
CA ASP A 137 40.38 12.08 -15.78
C ASP A 137 39.26 13.00 -16.31
N MET A 138 39.55 14.31 -16.44
CA MET A 138 38.60 15.32 -16.94
C MET A 138 38.52 15.39 -18.49
N GLN A 139 38.78 14.34 -19.23
CA GLN A 139 38.73 14.35 -20.71
C GLN A 139 37.46 13.73 -21.30
N GLN A 140 36.34 13.71 -20.58
CA GLN A 140 35.08 13.26 -21.20
C GLN A 140 34.26 14.46 -21.65
N GLU A 141 34.25 14.71 -22.97
CA GLU A 141 33.43 15.74 -23.63
C GLU A 141 31.93 15.42 -23.58
N GLU A 142 31.55 14.18 -23.31
CA GLU A 142 30.14 13.74 -23.24
C GLU A 142 29.70 13.49 -21.79
N MET A 143 28.59 14.11 -21.40
CA MET A 143 27.94 13.83 -20.10
C MET A 143 27.33 12.46 -20.12
N LEU A 144 27.92 11.50 -19.42
CA LEU A 144 27.40 10.15 -19.24
C LEU A 144 26.36 10.15 -18.12
N PHE A 145 25.19 9.56 -18.39
CA PHE A 145 24.10 9.46 -17.43
C PHE A 145 23.88 8.02 -16.97
N ASN A 146 23.79 7.85 -15.68
CA ASN A 146 23.28 6.63 -15.06
C ASN A 146 21.80 6.82 -14.65
N THR A 147 21.11 5.72 -14.53
CA THR A 147 19.73 5.72 -14.05
C THR A 147 19.59 4.69 -12.94
N ILE A 148 19.11 5.10 -11.77
CA ILE A 148 18.71 4.19 -10.71
C ILE A 148 17.18 4.07 -10.68
N THR A 149 16.69 2.85 -10.67
CA THR A 149 15.25 2.55 -10.61
C THR A 149 14.97 1.73 -9.36
N ILE A 150 14.03 2.21 -8.57
CA ILE A 150 13.57 1.58 -7.35
C ILE A 150 12.25 0.85 -7.64
N PRO A 151 12.17 -0.47 -7.46
CA PRO A 151 10.91 -1.19 -7.63
C PRO A 151 9.93 -0.87 -6.49
N ARG A 152 8.68 -1.33 -6.63
CA ARG A 152 7.70 -1.25 -5.54
C ARG A 152 8.24 -1.98 -4.30
N SER A 153 7.98 -1.45 -3.12
CA SER A 153 8.49 -1.92 -1.82
C SER A 153 10.02 -1.83 -1.67
N GLY A 154 10.69 -1.07 -2.55
CA GLY A 154 12.12 -0.77 -2.45
C GLY A 154 12.37 0.62 -1.91
N GLU A 155 13.54 0.83 -1.34
CA GLU A 155 14.12 2.13 -1.00
C GLU A 155 15.63 2.08 -1.22
N TYR A 156 16.25 3.19 -1.53
CA TYR A 156 17.69 3.23 -1.71
C TYR A 156 18.28 4.61 -1.46
N LYS A 157 19.49 4.64 -0.91
CA LYS A 157 20.24 5.87 -0.70
C LYS A 157 21.37 5.98 -1.73
N LEU A 158 21.50 7.15 -2.32
CA LEU A 158 22.51 7.46 -3.32
C LEU A 158 23.32 8.68 -2.87
N VAL A 159 24.63 8.63 -3.01
CA VAL A 159 25.52 9.79 -2.85
C VAL A 159 26.10 10.11 -4.23
N LEU A 160 25.75 11.27 -4.75
CA LEU A 160 26.20 11.77 -6.05
C LEU A 160 27.66 12.23 -6.00
N SER A 161 28.26 12.46 -7.16
CA SER A 161 29.66 12.85 -7.29
C SER A 161 30.02 14.20 -6.67
N ASP A 162 29.01 15.09 -6.47
CA ASP A 162 29.13 16.36 -5.75
C ASP A 162 28.98 16.26 -4.23
N GLY A 163 28.73 15.06 -3.71
CA GLY A 163 28.44 14.80 -2.29
C GLY A 163 26.99 14.99 -1.89
N THR A 164 26.10 15.35 -2.83
CA THR A 164 24.65 15.41 -2.58
C THR A 164 24.13 14.03 -2.24
N LYS A 165 23.35 13.94 -1.14
CA LYS A 165 22.70 12.69 -0.71
C LYS A 165 21.25 12.68 -1.16
N VAL A 166 20.82 11.56 -1.73
CA VAL A 166 19.48 11.36 -2.24
C VAL A 166 18.91 10.08 -1.66
N TRP A 167 17.76 10.16 -1.02
CA TRP A 167 16.97 9.00 -0.62
C TRP A 167 15.85 8.84 -1.63
N LEU A 168 15.74 7.66 -2.22
CA LEU A 168 14.76 7.34 -3.24
C LEU A 168 13.70 6.42 -2.64
N ASN A 169 12.45 6.83 -2.76
CA ASN A 169 11.32 6.05 -2.29
C ASN A 169 10.88 4.99 -3.33
N SER A 170 9.96 4.15 -2.92
CA SER A 170 9.35 3.07 -3.73
C SER A 170 8.84 3.59 -5.09
N ALA A 171 8.98 2.77 -6.13
CA ALA A 171 8.54 3.07 -7.50
C ALA A 171 9.14 4.35 -8.10
N SER A 172 10.34 4.76 -7.66
CA SER A 172 11.01 5.98 -8.12
C SER A 172 12.15 5.68 -9.09
N LYS A 173 12.46 6.65 -9.92
CA LYS A 173 13.53 6.60 -10.91
C LYS A 173 14.27 7.93 -10.95
N LEU A 174 15.59 7.88 -10.81
CA LEU A 174 16.46 9.03 -10.90
C LEU A 174 17.49 8.81 -11.99
N LYS A 175 17.53 9.75 -12.96
CA LYS A 175 18.59 9.84 -13.97
C LYS A 175 19.52 10.99 -13.61
N TYR A 176 20.80 10.72 -13.50
CA TYR A 176 21.82 11.65 -13.05
C TYR A 176 23.14 11.46 -13.80
N PRO A 177 23.93 12.51 -13.98
CA PRO A 177 25.24 12.38 -14.61
C PRO A 177 26.22 11.69 -13.67
N VAL A 178 27.15 10.91 -14.24
CA VAL A 178 28.24 10.26 -13.50
C VAL A 178 29.10 11.30 -12.80
N ALA A 179 29.33 12.45 -13.47
CA ALA A 179 30.01 13.60 -12.92
C ALA A 179 29.32 14.91 -13.38
N PHE A 180 29.29 15.90 -12.51
CA PHE A 180 28.79 17.24 -12.85
C PHE A 180 29.91 18.08 -13.43
N THR A 181 29.93 18.20 -14.76
CA THR A 181 30.99 18.94 -15.51
C THR A 181 30.50 20.26 -16.09
N GLY A 182 29.20 20.59 -15.93
CA GLY A 182 28.59 21.80 -16.48
C GLY A 182 28.40 22.91 -15.45
N GLY A 183 27.84 24.04 -15.89
CA GLY A 183 27.49 25.18 -15.02
C GLY A 183 26.28 24.89 -14.09
N GLN A 184 25.65 23.71 -14.18
CA GLN A 184 24.51 23.28 -13.37
C GLN A 184 24.65 21.81 -13.05
N ARG A 185 24.18 21.43 -11.86
CA ARG A 185 24.09 20.04 -11.37
C ARG A 185 22.68 19.51 -11.60
N LYS A 186 22.41 18.98 -12.81
CA LYS A 186 21.06 18.59 -13.24
C LYS A 186 20.82 17.10 -13.07
N VAL A 187 19.66 16.76 -12.49
CA VAL A 187 19.13 15.41 -12.37
C VAL A 187 17.66 15.38 -12.81
N PHE A 188 17.15 14.18 -13.17
CA PHE A 188 15.77 13.99 -13.59
C PHE A 188 15.10 12.96 -12.67
N LEU A 189 13.95 13.32 -12.11
CA LEU A 189 13.21 12.51 -11.17
C LEU A 189 11.82 12.15 -11.70
N GLU A 190 11.48 10.87 -11.63
CA GLU A 190 10.13 10.32 -11.69
C GLU A 190 9.88 9.60 -10.36
N GLY A 191 8.79 9.88 -9.63
CA GLY A 191 8.51 9.31 -8.31
C GLY A 191 8.86 10.24 -7.16
N GLU A 192 9.34 9.71 -6.04
CA GLU A 192 9.62 10.47 -4.83
C GLU A 192 11.07 10.33 -4.36
N ALA A 193 11.67 11.46 -4.02
CA ALA A 193 13.01 11.51 -3.46
C ALA A 193 13.19 12.68 -2.48
N TYR A 194 13.92 12.41 -1.40
CA TYR A 194 14.46 13.43 -0.52
C TYR A 194 15.89 13.74 -0.92
N PHE A 195 16.20 15.02 -1.02
CA PHE A 195 17.52 15.54 -1.38
C PHE A 195 18.13 16.31 -0.20
N GLU A 196 19.36 15.98 0.12
CA GLU A 196 20.25 16.77 0.98
C GLU A 196 21.38 17.26 0.11
N VAL A 197 21.18 18.44 -0.49
CA VAL A 197 22.07 18.97 -1.52
C VAL A 197 23.30 19.60 -0.92
N ALA A 198 24.48 19.20 -1.41
CA ALA A 198 25.76 19.81 -1.06
C ALA A 198 25.76 21.29 -1.44
N ALA A 199 26.17 22.17 -0.53
CA ALA A 199 26.18 23.61 -0.73
C ALA A 199 27.19 24.02 -1.81
N ASP A 200 26.70 24.64 -2.89
CA ASP A 200 27.47 25.24 -3.96
C ASP A 200 26.68 26.41 -4.57
N THR A 201 27.14 27.61 -4.37
CA THR A 201 26.50 28.86 -4.85
C THR A 201 26.82 29.18 -6.30
N VAL A 202 27.85 28.54 -6.86
CA VAL A 202 28.29 28.78 -8.24
C VAL A 202 27.57 27.87 -9.23
N HIS A 203 27.36 26.58 -8.84
CA HIS A 203 26.72 25.60 -9.69
C HIS A 203 25.37 25.16 -9.05
N PRO A 204 24.25 25.78 -9.43
CA PRO A 204 22.93 25.41 -8.88
C PRO A 204 22.62 23.96 -9.16
N PHE A 205 21.94 23.32 -8.17
CA PHE A 205 21.42 21.98 -8.31
C PHE A 205 19.97 22.04 -8.83
N LEU A 206 19.66 21.26 -9.86
CA LEU A 206 18.41 21.29 -10.59
C LEU A 206 17.78 19.91 -10.62
N VAL A 207 16.55 19.79 -10.09
CA VAL A 207 15.74 18.58 -10.21
C VAL A 207 14.64 18.84 -11.22
N GLU A 208 14.71 18.13 -12.36
CA GLU A 208 13.68 18.17 -13.40
C GLU A 208 12.67 17.03 -13.20
N THR A 209 11.40 17.37 -13.28
CA THR A 209 10.29 16.44 -13.27
C THR A 209 9.38 16.68 -14.49
N SER A 210 8.36 15.87 -14.69
CA SER A 210 7.44 16.02 -15.83
C SER A 210 6.63 17.32 -15.86
N GLY A 211 6.53 18.06 -14.75
CA GLY A 211 5.68 19.27 -14.67
C GLY A 211 6.34 20.46 -14.00
N MET A 212 7.51 20.29 -13.39
CA MET A 212 8.20 21.37 -12.68
C MET A 212 9.71 21.14 -12.63
N SER A 213 10.44 22.24 -12.51
CA SER A 213 11.89 22.29 -12.31
C SER A 213 12.16 22.92 -10.94
N VAL A 214 12.99 22.26 -10.14
CA VAL A 214 13.32 22.66 -8.76
C VAL A 214 14.78 23.05 -8.71
N THR A 215 15.09 24.30 -8.32
CA THR A 215 16.44 24.85 -8.27
C THR A 215 16.85 25.20 -6.85
N VAL A 216 18.03 24.73 -6.43
CA VAL A 216 18.59 24.99 -5.09
C VAL A 216 20.12 25.22 -5.14
N LEU A 217 20.68 25.76 -4.06
CA LEU A 217 22.11 26.00 -3.89
C LEU A 217 22.76 25.21 -2.75
N GLY A 218 21.93 24.59 -1.89
CA GLY A 218 22.38 23.83 -0.71
C GLY A 218 21.22 23.74 0.28
N THR A 219 20.41 22.71 0.15
CA THR A 219 19.04 22.71 0.69
C THR A 219 18.61 21.27 0.97
N GLY A 220 17.85 21.06 2.07
CA GLY A 220 17.13 19.82 2.36
C GLY A 220 15.68 19.94 1.93
N PHE A 221 15.21 19.10 1.00
CA PHE A 221 13.84 19.12 0.50
C PHE A 221 13.39 17.77 -0.05
N ASN A 222 12.08 17.54 -0.05
CA ASN A 222 11.43 16.38 -0.67
C ASN A 222 10.73 16.78 -1.97
N VAL A 223 10.81 15.93 -2.97
CA VAL A 223 10.06 16.05 -4.24
C VAL A 223 9.27 14.79 -4.45
N MET A 224 7.95 14.92 -4.63
CA MET A 224 7.04 13.86 -5.03
C MET A 224 6.46 14.20 -6.39
N ALA A 225 6.75 13.40 -7.40
CA ALA A 225 6.33 13.61 -8.79
C ALA A 225 6.14 12.28 -9.51
N TYR A 226 5.20 11.46 -9.02
CA TYR A 226 4.83 10.21 -9.67
C TYR A 226 4.03 10.49 -10.94
N PRO A 227 4.39 9.88 -12.08
CA PRO A 227 3.69 10.13 -13.35
C PRO A 227 2.19 9.78 -13.35
N GLU A 228 1.80 8.80 -12.53
CA GLU A 228 0.42 8.35 -12.36
C GLU A 228 -0.42 9.23 -11.42
N GLU A 229 0.22 10.10 -10.65
CA GLU A 229 -0.45 10.96 -9.69
C GLU A 229 -0.93 12.28 -10.35
N MET A 230 -2.06 12.77 -9.88
CA MET A 230 -2.61 14.05 -10.34
C MET A 230 -1.92 15.26 -9.70
N GLU A 231 -1.13 15.02 -8.67
CA GLU A 231 -0.42 16.04 -7.91
C GLU A 231 1.07 15.74 -7.88
N ALA A 232 1.88 16.78 -8.04
CA ALA A 232 3.29 16.76 -7.73
C ALA A 232 3.55 17.76 -6.61
N ALA A 233 4.50 17.48 -5.72
CA ALA A 233 4.74 18.33 -4.57
C ALA A 233 6.23 18.52 -4.30
N VAL A 234 6.61 19.72 -3.81
CA VAL A 234 7.94 20.02 -3.28
C VAL A 234 7.79 20.53 -1.86
N THR A 235 8.40 19.85 -0.89
CA THR A 235 8.37 20.21 0.53
C THR A 235 9.76 20.66 0.98
N LEU A 236 9.86 21.86 1.50
CA LEU A 236 11.14 22.42 1.95
C LEU A 236 11.36 22.19 3.45
N VAL A 237 12.46 21.54 3.79
CA VAL A 237 12.90 21.33 5.19
C VAL A 237 13.77 22.45 5.68
N HIS A 238 14.87 22.73 4.98
CA HIS A 238 15.78 23.82 5.31
C HIS A 238 16.42 24.41 4.06
N GLY A 239 16.85 25.66 4.14
CA GLY A 239 17.45 26.39 3.04
C GLY A 239 16.43 27.21 2.23
N LYS A 240 16.53 27.18 0.92
CA LYS A 240 15.65 27.89 0.00
C LYS A 240 15.48 27.09 -1.29
N VAL A 241 14.24 26.99 -1.77
CA VAL A 241 13.89 26.30 -3.03
C VAL A 241 13.21 27.27 -3.98
N GLY A 242 13.68 27.28 -5.23
CA GLY A 242 12.96 27.89 -6.35
C GLY A 242 12.25 26.80 -7.15
N VAL A 243 10.93 26.88 -7.27
CA VAL A 243 10.12 25.99 -8.12
C VAL A 243 9.69 26.75 -9.36
N GLN A 244 10.00 26.23 -10.53
CA GLN A 244 9.60 26.76 -11.83
C GLN A 244 8.61 25.78 -12.49
N THR A 245 7.47 26.30 -12.93
CA THR A 245 6.52 25.60 -13.78
C THR A 245 6.34 26.39 -15.08
N ASP A 246 5.60 25.86 -16.06
CA ASP A 246 5.34 26.55 -17.34
C ASP A 246 4.82 27.98 -17.18
N HIS A 247 4.13 28.27 -16.09
CA HIS A 247 3.40 29.54 -15.93
C HIS A 247 3.83 30.37 -14.71
N ARG A 248 4.62 29.78 -13.78
CA ARG A 248 4.94 30.46 -12.52
C ARG A 248 6.33 30.07 -12.01
N GLN A 249 6.95 31.04 -11.35
CA GLN A 249 8.10 30.81 -10.49
C GLN A 249 7.67 31.09 -9.04
N GLN A 250 8.01 30.19 -8.14
CA GLN A 250 7.71 30.29 -6.72
C GLN A 250 8.97 30.03 -5.91
N ILE A 251 9.16 30.80 -4.85
CA ILE A 251 10.23 30.57 -3.87
C ILE A 251 9.59 30.07 -2.59
N LEU A 252 10.08 28.95 -2.06
CA LEU A 252 9.63 28.37 -0.81
C LEU A 252 10.54 28.77 0.35
N GLN A 253 9.93 28.92 1.52
CA GLN A 253 10.57 29.04 2.82
C GLN A 253 10.48 27.70 3.57
N PRO A 254 11.31 27.46 4.59
CA PRO A 254 11.16 26.27 5.44
C PRO A 254 9.72 26.09 5.95
N ASP A 255 9.29 24.82 6.07
CA ASP A 255 7.93 24.41 6.41
C ASP A 255 6.85 24.76 5.39
N GLU A 256 7.27 25.12 4.16
CA GLU A 256 6.34 25.30 3.05
C GLU A 256 6.41 24.15 2.06
N GLN A 257 5.23 23.82 1.52
CA GLN A 257 5.06 22.87 0.45
C GLN A 257 4.37 23.54 -0.74
N TYR A 258 4.96 23.38 -1.92
CA TYR A 258 4.32 23.71 -3.19
C TYR A 258 3.65 22.46 -3.75
N VAL A 259 2.34 22.53 -3.98
CA VAL A 259 1.54 21.46 -4.60
C VAL A 259 1.15 21.91 -6.01
N TYR A 260 1.54 21.13 -7.00
CA TYR A 260 1.24 21.37 -8.42
C TYR A 260 0.24 20.33 -8.93
N GLN A 261 -0.91 20.79 -9.39
CA GLN A 261 -1.95 19.98 -10.03
C GLN A 261 -1.60 19.76 -11.50
N THR A 262 -1.25 18.53 -11.89
CA THR A 262 -0.81 18.20 -13.26
C THR A 262 -1.91 18.42 -14.30
N THR A 263 -3.16 18.16 -13.94
CA THR A 263 -4.34 18.30 -14.83
C THR A 263 -4.72 19.75 -15.09
N THR A 264 -4.71 20.60 -14.05
CA THR A 264 -5.11 22.02 -14.17
C THR A 264 -3.94 22.95 -14.39
N ARG A 265 -2.70 22.44 -14.27
CA ARG A 265 -1.44 23.19 -14.31
C ARG A 265 -1.39 24.37 -13.34
N ARG A 266 -2.04 24.20 -12.18
CA ARG A 266 -2.07 25.20 -11.11
C ARG A 266 -1.26 24.74 -9.92
N GLY A 267 -0.52 25.66 -9.32
CA GLY A 267 0.26 25.42 -8.13
C GLY A 267 -0.19 26.30 -6.97
N THR A 268 -0.14 25.75 -5.77
CA THR A 268 -0.46 26.44 -4.51
C THR A 268 0.64 26.17 -3.48
N VAL A 269 0.95 27.19 -2.66
CA VAL A 269 1.84 27.04 -1.51
C VAL A 269 1.02 26.90 -0.25
N ARG A 270 1.42 25.97 0.63
CA ARG A 270 0.81 25.79 1.96
C ARG A 270 1.89 25.55 3.01
N LYS A 271 1.61 25.92 4.25
CA LYS A 271 2.45 25.52 5.40
C LYS A 271 2.09 24.12 5.81
N VAL A 272 3.12 23.33 6.11
CA VAL A 272 2.96 21.91 6.47
C VAL A 272 3.89 21.55 7.63
N ASP A 273 3.56 20.47 8.33
CA ASP A 273 4.52 19.77 9.17
C ASP A 273 5.39 18.89 8.25
N VAL A 274 6.65 19.27 8.09
CA VAL A 274 7.56 18.61 7.15
C VAL A 274 7.83 17.15 7.52
N SER A 275 7.69 16.78 8.81
CA SER A 275 7.90 15.41 9.26
C SER A 275 7.01 14.41 8.51
N GLN A 276 5.76 14.78 8.24
CA GLN A 276 4.79 13.96 7.50
C GLN A 276 5.26 13.59 6.08
N TYR A 277 6.16 14.36 5.51
CA TYR A 277 6.63 14.21 4.12
C TYR A 277 8.06 13.70 4.00
N VAL A 278 8.82 13.65 5.10
CA VAL A 278 10.24 13.29 5.02
C VAL A 278 10.66 12.17 5.96
N ASP A 279 9.87 11.82 6.96
CA ASP A 279 10.23 10.80 7.96
C ASP A 279 10.33 9.39 7.36
N TRP A 280 9.69 9.16 6.20
CA TRP A 280 9.80 7.90 5.47
C TRP A 280 11.24 7.49 5.17
N LYS A 281 12.15 8.47 4.92
CA LYS A 281 13.58 8.22 4.68
C LYS A 281 14.33 7.61 5.88
N ASP A 282 13.75 7.77 7.07
CA ASP A 282 14.24 7.23 8.34
C ASP A 282 13.43 5.98 8.79
N GLY A 283 12.55 5.46 7.91
CA GLY A 283 11.71 4.29 8.15
C GLY A 283 10.51 4.57 9.07
N ILE A 284 10.16 5.84 9.29
CA ILE A 284 9.03 6.26 10.11
C ILE A 284 7.82 6.52 9.21
N LEU A 285 6.71 5.84 9.49
CA LEU A 285 5.45 6.04 8.79
C LEU A 285 4.50 6.87 9.66
N ASN A 286 4.13 8.04 9.18
CA ASN A 286 3.19 8.94 9.86
C ASN A 286 1.76 8.69 9.36
N PHE A 287 0.83 8.36 10.27
CA PHE A 287 -0.55 8.02 9.97
C PHE A 287 -1.57 9.04 10.50
N ASP A 288 -1.25 10.31 10.49
CA ASP A 288 -2.05 11.37 11.13
C ASP A 288 -3.48 11.53 10.57
N SER A 289 -3.80 10.92 9.43
CA SER A 289 -5.11 11.06 8.77
C SER A 289 -5.86 9.75 8.60
N VAL A 290 -5.36 8.62 9.10
CA VAL A 290 -6.01 7.32 8.89
C VAL A 290 -6.87 6.96 10.08
N SER A 291 -8.19 6.78 9.86
CA SER A 291 -9.08 6.28 10.90
C SER A 291 -8.58 4.90 11.38
N TYR A 292 -8.46 4.73 12.70
CA TYR A 292 -8.01 3.49 13.34
C TYR A 292 -8.81 2.24 12.90
N THR A 293 -10.02 2.43 12.41
CA THR A 293 -10.86 1.39 11.82
C THR A 293 -10.31 0.82 10.52
N HIS A 294 -9.60 1.63 9.71
CA HIS A 294 -8.96 1.18 8.47
C HIS A 294 -7.69 0.36 8.73
N LEU A 295 -6.88 0.77 9.70
CA LEU A 295 -5.67 0.03 10.09
C LEU A 295 -6.01 -1.36 10.64
N ARG A 296 -7.06 -1.45 11.48
CA ARG A 296 -7.50 -2.72 12.07
C ARG A 296 -8.10 -3.69 11.06
N ALA A 297 -8.67 -3.21 9.95
CA ALA A 297 -9.17 -4.05 8.88
C ALA A 297 -8.02 -4.75 8.10
N HIS A 298 -6.84 -4.16 8.08
CA HIS A 298 -5.64 -4.77 7.48
C HIS A 298 -4.93 -5.75 8.42
N GLU A 299 -4.96 -5.52 9.74
CA GLU A 299 -4.33 -6.42 10.71
C GLU A 299 -5.13 -7.71 10.92
N THR A 300 -6.46 -7.67 10.83
CA THR A 300 -7.31 -8.87 11.00
C THR A 300 -7.26 -9.85 9.83
N VAL A 301 -6.63 -9.51 8.72
CA VAL A 301 -6.39 -10.42 7.58
C VAL A 301 -5.10 -11.23 7.73
N LEU A 302 -4.24 -10.88 8.70
CA LEU A 302 -2.95 -11.56 8.92
C LEU A 302 -3.00 -12.66 10.01
N ASP A 303 -4.14 -12.82 10.73
CA ASP A 303 -4.28 -13.77 11.84
C ASP A 303 -5.27 -14.93 11.56
N LEU A 304 -5.52 -15.28 10.28
CA LEU A 304 -6.34 -16.45 9.91
C LEU A 304 -5.61 -17.36 8.91
#